data_d26b13233048b818e3f3ff653c4be76e
#
_entry.id   d26b13233048b818e3f3ff653c4be76e
#
_cell.length_a   1.000
_cell.length_b   1.000
_cell.length_c   1.000
_cell.angle_alpha   90.00
_cell.angle_beta   90.00
_cell.angle_gamma   90.00
#
_symmetry.space_group_name_H-M   'P 1'
#
loop_
_entity.id
_entity.type
_entity.pdbx_description
1 polymer ?
#
loop_
_entity_poly.entity_id
_entity_poly.type
_entity_poly.pdbx_seq_one_letter_code
_entity_poly.pdbx_strand_id
1 'polypeptide(L)'
;MKFALALVAVSLLTPLLSASAADLQNGKALFAQRCAMCHGELGGGDGPLAATMPPDQKPRNLAAGGNKFATDDAKLAELLQKGGAGVGLSVLMPPQPDLKPNQVADLIAFVNSLKK
;
A
#
# COMPACT_ATOMS: atom_id res chain seq x y z
N MET A 1 66.95 8.17 16.95
CA MET A 1 65.54 8.58 17.22
C MET A 1 64.64 7.90 16.20
N LYS A 2 63.86 6.94 16.62
CA LYS A 2 62.87 6.28 15.80
C LYS A 2 61.54 6.91 16.05
N PHE A 3 61.00 7.64 15.07
CA PHE A 3 59.64 8.15 15.14
C PHE A 3 58.67 7.08 14.69
N ALA A 4 57.84 6.53 15.60
CA ALA A 4 56.78 5.63 15.26
C ALA A 4 55.60 6.49 14.79
N LEU A 5 55.24 6.39 13.49
CA LEU A 5 53.98 6.93 12.97
C LEU A 5 52.86 6.02 13.44
N ALA A 6 52.06 6.47 14.38
CA ALA A 6 50.79 5.82 14.72
C ALA A 6 49.74 6.16 13.63
N LEU A 7 49.41 5.20 12.79
CA LEU A 7 48.27 5.29 11.87
C LEU A 7 46.99 5.19 12.72
N VAL A 8 46.32 6.32 12.91
CA VAL A 8 44.96 6.34 13.47
C VAL A 8 43.99 5.98 12.36
N ALA A 9 43.51 4.76 12.40
CA ALA A 9 42.42 4.33 11.52
C ALA A 9 41.11 5.00 11.99
N VAL A 10 40.67 6.04 11.28
CA VAL A 10 39.35 6.64 11.48
C VAL A 10 38.31 5.70 10.82
N SER A 11 37.66 4.89 11.63
CA SER A 11 36.51 4.12 11.21
C SER A 11 35.34 5.09 11.01
N LEU A 12 35.03 5.37 9.74
CA LEU A 12 33.81 6.07 9.34
C LEU A 12 32.63 5.09 9.56
N LEU A 13 31.97 5.22 10.71
CA LEU A 13 30.66 4.58 10.93
C LEU A 13 29.65 5.33 10.08
N THR A 14 29.35 4.78 8.89
CA THR A 14 28.21 5.24 8.11
C THR A 14 26.94 4.78 8.81
N PRO A 15 26.02 5.69 9.19
CA PRO A 15 24.73 5.26 9.71
C PRO A 15 23.99 4.52 8.60
N LEU A 16 23.71 3.24 8.83
CA LEU A 16 22.75 2.47 8.01
C LEU A 16 21.38 3.09 8.27
N LEU A 17 20.89 3.87 7.29
CA LEU A 17 19.49 4.29 7.23
C LEU A 17 18.64 3.03 7.03
N SER A 18 18.12 2.48 8.12
CA SER A 18 17.14 1.41 8.06
C SER A 18 15.87 1.98 7.46
N ALA A 19 15.53 1.59 6.23
CA ALA A 19 14.20 1.79 5.70
C ALA A 19 13.20 1.07 6.63
N SER A 20 12.23 1.81 7.17
CA SER A 20 11.19 1.24 8.02
C SER A 20 10.37 0.25 7.20
N ALA A 21 10.25 -1.01 7.65
CA ALA A 21 9.34 -1.98 7.06
C ALA A 21 7.89 -1.48 7.19
N ALA A 22 7.04 -1.79 6.19
CA ALA A 22 5.64 -1.46 6.23
C ALA A 22 4.94 -2.15 7.40
N ASP A 23 4.01 -1.45 8.04
CA ASP A 23 3.24 -1.93 9.19
C ASP A 23 1.92 -2.58 8.69
N LEU A 24 1.86 -3.91 8.71
CA LEU A 24 0.67 -4.67 8.30
C LEU A 24 -0.55 -4.40 9.19
N GLN A 25 -0.37 -4.17 10.49
CA GLN A 25 -1.48 -3.91 11.40
C GLN A 25 -2.09 -2.53 11.12
N ASN A 26 -1.26 -1.54 10.89
CA ASN A 26 -1.72 -0.23 10.47
C ASN A 26 -2.41 -0.30 9.09
N GLY A 27 -1.84 -1.03 8.13
CA GLY A 27 -2.46 -1.28 6.82
C GLY A 27 -3.83 -1.94 6.93
N LYS A 28 -3.97 -2.93 7.81
CA LYS A 28 -5.25 -3.58 8.11
C LYS A 28 -6.28 -2.59 8.67
N ALA A 29 -5.89 -1.75 9.61
CA ALA A 29 -6.77 -0.75 10.20
C ALA A 29 -7.23 0.28 9.17
N LEU A 30 -6.33 0.77 8.32
CA LEU A 30 -6.65 1.68 7.23
C LEU A 30 -7.60 1.04 6.20
N PHE A 31 -7.35 -0.22 5.85
CA PHE A 31 -8.20 -0.97 4.93
C PHE A 31 -9.62 -1.14 5.49
N ALA A 32 -9.75 -1.51 6.76
CA ALA A 32 -11.04 -1.65 7.43
C ALA A 32 -11.83 -0.33 7.43
N GLN A 33 -11.16 0.79 7.62
CA GLN A 33 -11.80 2.11 7.66
C GLN A 33 -12.19 2.64 6.28
N ARG A 34 -11.41 2.36 5.24
CA ARG A 34 -11.52 3.05 3.95
C ARG A 34 -11.90 2.18 2.77
N CYS A 35 -11.71 0.88 2.87
CA CYS A 35 -11.79 -0.04 1.73
C CYS A 35 -12.82 -1.16 1.93
N ALA A 36 -12.97 -1.64 3.15
CA ALA A 36 -13.75 -2.84 3.47
C ALA A 36 -15.26 -2.70 3.16
N MET A 37 -15.83 -1.49 3.23
CA MET A 37 -17.25 -1.27 2.89
C MET A 37 -17.57 -1.70 1.46
N CYS A 38 -16.63 -1.58 0.54
CA CYS A 38 -16.77 -2.02 -0.84
C CYS A 38 -16.05 -3.35 -1.09
N HIS A 39 -14.78 -3.44 -0.70
CA HIS A 39 -13.94 -4.60 -1.02
C HIS A 39 -14.11 -5.80 -0.08
N GLY A 40 -14.81 -5.64 1.06
CA GLY A 40 -14.89 -6.66 2.10
C GLY A 40 -13.65 -6.70 3.00
N GLU A 41 -13.78 -7.19 4.22
CA GLU A 41 -12.67 -7.23 5.19
C GLU A 41 -11.48 -8.08 4.74
N LEU A 42 -11.75 -9.12 3.96
CA LEU A 42 -10.74 -10.00 3.37
C LEU A 42 -10.43 -9.69 1.91
N GLY A 43 -10.94 -8.57 1.40
CA GLY A 43 -10.68 -8.11 0.04
C GLY A 43 -11.38 -8.90 -1.05
N GLY A 44 -12.44 -9.66 -0.72
CA GLY A 44 -13.15 -10.53 -1.67
C GLY A 44 -14.03 -9.80 -2.69
N GLY A 45 -14.16 -8.48 -2.61
CA GLY A 45 -15.06 -7.71 -3.45
C GLY A 45 -16.53 -7.77 -3.00
N ASP A 46 -16.77 -8.23 -1.80
CA ASP A 46 -18.08 -8.57 -1.21
C ASP A 46 -18.46 -7.69 -0.03
N GLY A 47 -17.93 -6.48 0.03
CA GLY A 47 -18.32 -5.52 1.07
C GLY A 47 -19.79 -5.15 1.00
N PRO A 48 -20.36 -4.60 2.09
CA PRO A 48 -21.80 -4.26 2.18
C PRO A 48 -22.30 -3.39 1.02
N LEU A 49 -21.47 -2.46 0.53
CA LEU A 49 -21.85 -1.58 -0.57
C LEU A 49 -21.74 -2.24 -1.95
N ALA A 50 -21.02 -3.35 -2.08
CA ALA A 50 -20.84 -4.02 -3.37
C ALA A 50 -22.15 -4.49 -3.99
N ALA A 51 -23.11 -4.92 -3.17
CA ALA A 51 -24.42 -5.37 -3.62
C ALA A 51 -25.23 -4.27 -4.32
N THR A 52 -25.00 -3.00 -3.94
CA THR A 52 -25.73 -1.84 -4.48
C THR A 52 -25.10 -1.26 -5.75
N MET A 53 -23.93 -1.75 -6.14
CA MET A 53 -23.19 -1.22 -7.30
C MET A 53 -23.61 -1.93 -8.59
N PRO A 54 -23.61 -1.20 -9.72
CA PRO A 54 -23.80 -1.81 -11.04
C PRO A 54 -22.79 -2.94 -11.30
N PRO A 55 -23.14 -3.96 -12.08
CA PRO A 55 -22.26 -5.12 -12.31
C PRO A 55 -20.88 -4.76 -12.87
N ASP A 56 -20.79 -3.75 -13.73
CA ASP A 56 -19.56 -3.24 -14.34
C ASP A 56 -18.75 -2.31 -13.41
N GLN A 57 -19.34 -1.92 -12.27
CA GLN A 57 -18.74 -1.02 -11.27
C GLN A 57 -18.38 -1.73 -9.96
N LYS A 58 -18.52 -3.03 -9.91
CA LYS A 58 -18.26 -3.80 -8.69
C LYS A 58 -16.80 -3.75 -8.26
N PRO A 59 -16.53 -3.74 -6.93
CA PRO A 59 -15.18 -3.81 -6.40
C PRO A 59 -14.49 -5.10 -6.86
N ARG A 60 -13.20 -4.99 -7.18
CA ARG A 60 -12.41 -6.16 -7.55
C ARG A 60 -12.16 -7.07 -6.35
N ASN A 61 -12.10 -8.36 -6.61
CA ASN A 61 -11.65 -9.35 -5.62
C ASN A 61 -10.12 -9.27 -5.48
N LEU A 62 -9.66 -8.57 -4.46
CA LEU A 62 -8.24 -8.37 -4.20
C LEU A 62 -7.55 -9.65 -3.71
N ALA A 63 -8.28 -10.53 -3.02
CA ALA A 63 -7.77 -11.83 -2.58
C ALA A 63 -7.45 -12.76 -3.76
N ALA A 64 -8.17 -12.62 -4.87
CA ALA A 64 -7.89 -13.31 -6.13
C ALA A 64 -6.89 -12.56 -7.04
N GLY A 65 -6.24 -11.51 -6.54
CA GLY A 65 -5.27 -10.72 -7.27
C GLY A 65 -5.78 -9.40 -7.85
N GLY A 66 -7.09 -9.16 -7.86
CA GLY A 66 -7.66 -7.92 -8.38
C GLY A 66 -7.44 -7.73 -9.89
N ASN A 67 -6.87 -6.61 -10.25
CA ASN A 67 -6.49 -6.27 -11.63
C ASN A 67 -5.02 -5.81 -11.67
N LYS A 68 -4.58 -5.33 -12.85
CA LYS A 68 -3.20 -4.84 -13.05
C LYS A 68 -2.76 -3.72 -12.08
N PHE A 69 -3.71 -2.96 -11.51
CA PHE A 69 -3.39 -1.95 -10.49
C PHE A 69 -3.10 -2.58 -9.14
N ALA A 70 -3.84 -3.61 -8.76
CA ALA A 70 -3.63 -4.30 -7.48
C ALA A 70 -2.38 -5.21 -7.48
N THR A 71 -1.83 -5.55 -8.64
CA THR A 71 -0.63 -6.40 -8.76
C THR A 71 0.67 -5.64 -8.92
N ASP A 72 0.62 -4.31 -9.02
CA ASP A 72 1.77 -3.42 -9.15
C ASP A 72 1.68 -2.34 -8.09
N ASP A 73 2.64 -2.31 -7.16
CA ASP A 73 2.60 -1.41 -6.00
C ASP A 73 2.58 0.07 -6.40
N ALA A 74 3.33 0.46 -7.43
CA ALA A 74 3.37 1.84 -7.90
C ALA A 74 2.02 2.25 -8.53
N LYS A 75 1.39 1.37 -9.29
CA LYS A 75 0.05 1.60 -9.86
C LYS A 75 -1.02 1.63 -8.80
N LEU A 76 -0.91 0.78 -7.78
CA LEU A 76 -1.82 0.79 -6.65
C LEU A 76 -1.71 2.10 -5.86
N ALA A 77 -0.50 2.59 -5.64
CA ALA A 77 -0.28 3.90 -5.02
C ALA A 77 -0.89 5.04 -5.84
N GLU A 78 -0.75 5.02 -7.16
CA GLU A 78 -1.37 5.98 -8.06
C GLU A 78 -2.90 5.93 -7.99
N LEU A 79 -3.49 4.73 -8.02
CA LEU A 79 -4.93 4.52 -7.89
C LEU A 79 -5.45 5.08 -6.56
N LEU A 80 -4.76 4.82 -5.46
CA LEU A 80 -5.14 5.35 -4.15
C LEU A 80 -5.12 6.89 -4.13
N GLN A 81 -4.15 7.49 -4.78
CA GLN A 81 -4.02 8.95 -4.83
C GLN A 81 -5.06 9.61 -5.75
N LYS A 82 -5.30 9.05 -6.93
CA LYS A 82 -6.12 9.64 -7.99
C LYS A 82 -7.57 9.14 -8.01
N GLY A 83 -7.85 8.03 -7.33
CA GLY A 83 -9.14 7.33 -7.44
C GLY A 83 -9.32 6.61 -8.76
N GLY A 84 -10.40 5.83 -8.86
CA GLY A 84 -10.70 5.05 -10.06
C GLY A 84 -10.85 5.91 -11.31
N ALA A 85 -11.59 7.01 -11.23
CA ALA A 85 -11.79 7.91 -12.36
C ALA A 85 -10.48 8.50 -12.88
N GLY A 86 -9.51 8.79 -12.00
CA GLY A 86 -8.21 9.34 -12.36
C GLY A 86 -7.28 8.40 -13.13
N VAL A 87 -7.60 7.10 -13.17
CA VAL A 87 -6.80 6.07 -13.85
C VAL A 87 -7.63 5.23 -14.83
N GLY A 88 -8.83 5.69 -15.19
CA GLY A 88 -9.70 5.01 -16.17
C GLY A 88 -10.44 3.79 -15.63
N LEU A 89 -10.63 3.73 -14.31
CA LEU A 89 -11.45 2.73 -13.63
C LEU A 89 -12.76 3.33 -13.10
N SER A 90 -13.49 2.60 -12.27
CA SER A 90 -14.75 3.05 -11.71
C SER A 90 -14.63 4.36 -10.93
N VAL A 91 -15.51 5.31 -11.23
CA VAL A 91 -15.67 6.56 -10.43
C VAL A 91 -16.14 6.29 -9.00
N LEU A 92 -16.68 5.10 -8.71
CA LEU A 92 -17.13 4.72 -7.37
C LEU A 92 -15.98 4.41 -6.41
N MET A 93 -14.76 4.18 -6.93
CA MET A 93 -13.58 4.09 -6.10
C MET A 93 -13.00 5.50 -5.87
N PRO A 94 -13.21 6.07 -4.67
CA PRO A 94 -12.77 7.44 -4.40
C PRO A 94 -11.25 7.53 -4.23
N PRO A 95 -10.64 8.68 -4.53
CA PRO A 95 -9.25 8.94 -4.20
C PRO A 95 -9.05 9.06 -2.68
N GLN A 96 -7.82 8.78 -2.22
CA GLN A 96 -7.39 8.87 -0.83
C GLN A 96 -6.18 9.81 -0.69
N PRO A 97 -6.29 11.11 -1.07
CA PRO A 97 -5.15 12.02 -1.18
C PRO A 97 -4.55 12.43 0.17
N ASP A 98 -5.29 12.23 1.26
CA ASP A 98 -4.87 12.55 2.62
C ASP A 98 -3.93 11.49 3.24
N LEU A 99 -3.79 10.31 2.61
CA LEU A 99 -2.87 9.29 3.08
C LEU A 99 -1.41 9.75 2.92
N LYS A 100 -0.66 9.66 4.02
CA LYS A 100 0.79 9.91 4.00
C LYS A 100 1.53 8.76 3.30
N PRO A 101 2.75 8.98 2.78
CA PRO A 101 3.51 7.94 2.08
C PRO A 101 3.69 6.63 2.88
N ASN A 102 3.94 6.71 4.20
CA ASN A 102 4.04 5.53 5.05
C ASN A 102 2.70 4.78 5.19
N GLN A 103 1.58 5.51 5.24
CA GLN A 103 0.24 4.92 5.29
C GLN A 103 -0.11 4.22 3.98
N VAL A 104 0.26 4.80 2.85
CA VAL A 104 0.11 4.15 1.53
C VAL A 104 0.92 2.86 1.48
N ALA A 105 2.17 2.88 1.94
CA ALA A 105 3.02 1.69 1.99
C ALA A 105 2.43 0.60 2.88
N ASP A 106 1.92 0.95 4.05
CA ASP A 106 1.28 0.01 4.98
C ASP A 106 0.02 -0.62 4.37
N LEU A 107 -0.80 0.20 3.73
CA LEU A 107 -2.02 -0.24 3.06
C LEU A 107 -1.72 -1.17 1.89
N ILE A 108 -0.73 -0.84 1.06
CA ILE A 108 -0.28 -1.69 -0.06
C ILE A 108 0.25 -3.04 0.45
N ALA A 109 1.05 -3.03 1.50
CA ALA A 109 1.54 -4.25 2.12
C ALA A 109 0.40 -5.14 2.62
N PHE A 110 -0.64 -4.55 3.22
CA PHE A 110 -1.82 -5.28 3.65
C PHE A 110 -2.59 -5.85 2.45
N VAL A 111 -2.86 -5.07 1.41
CA VAL A 111 -3.52 -5.55 0.18
C VAL A 111 -2.76 -6.72 -0.44
N ASN A 112 -1.42 -6.64 -0.50
CA ASN A 112 -0.60 -7.75 -0.99
C ASN A 112 -0.72 -9.00 -0.11
N SER A 113 -0.91 -8.84 1.20
CA SER A 113 -1.10 -9.95 2.12
C SER A 113 -2.43 -10.69 1.95
N LEU A 114 -3.43 -10.06 1.32
CA LEU A 114 -4.74 -10.67 1.06
C LEU A 114 -4.72 -11.67 -0.08
N LYS A 115 -3.74 -11.60 -0.96
CA LYS A 115 -3.63 -12.48 -2.14
C LYS A 115 -3.39 -13.93 -1.72
N LYS A 116 -4.15 -14.83 -2.32
CA LYS A 116 -4.07 -16.26 -2.09
C LYS A 116 -3.61 -16.99 -3.34
#